data_51db254deba34b8deea86ad3727b624c
#
_entry.id   51db254deba34b8deea86ad3727b624c
#
_cell.length_a   1.000
_cell.length_b   1.000
_cell.length_c   1.000
_cell.angle_alpha   90.00
_cell.angle_beta   90.00
_cell.angle_gamma   90.00
#
_symmetry.space_group_name_H-M   'P 1'
#
loop_
_entity.id
_entity.type
_entity.pdbx_description
1 polymer ?
#
loop_
_entity_poly.entity_id
_entity_poly.type
_entity_poly.pdbx_seq_one_letter_code
_entity_poly.pdbx_strand_id
1 'polypeptide(L)'
;MYFHPTRLVMAIALVSVGSLVQAAAEVIHVESGDLNGFVKTVPGTNATVDVFLGVPYAAAPVGENRWVSAKPAKPWKGVRQADTAPQPCKQKGQGSEDCLYVNVYRPSGTSPDAKLPVALYAHGGGNTGGNASEHDGARLAAENGIIVMTVQYRLGAFGFLKLPGMDLSAGNFGISDTQAALAWVKRNAAAFGGNPDKVTLVSESAGSTNACRILVDPKSKGLVAGVVLQSEDCLHDVDSPKQAKVRADKFLEYTGCAKAQDPLACLRKLPIDTLAVASAKVGGWNPVAETSAVSEIAKGNWIKVPVLSGSNKEEGRSAGAAYVGWQYSDYKAWVVKLVGEKTAVEALKIYDPKKRGGQYALEYTIGDFITDSGMRGLGGCPNLSLAEAMAKTGATAPFIYTFEDSTVPTSPSRHKNYDNAASHAAELTYLFPDAGQYLPRSVNMTDEQRALARQMRTYWGNFVKYQNPNGEGLPLWKPFEGDGAMMALRLNGKSETVPTSYFADLHHCSFWHSIPVVMDRGDR
;
A
#
# COMPACT_ATOMS: atom_id res chain seq x y z
N MET A 1 -81.00 13.88 8.69
CA MET A 1 -79.77 13.35 8.13
C MET A 1 -78.67 13.46 9.18
N TYR A 2 -78.34 12.37 9.84
CA TYR A 2 -77.31 12.36 10.88
C TYR A 2 -75.99 11.85 10.26
N PHE A 3 -74.96 12.67 10.29
CA PHE A 3 -73.59 12.24 9.91
C PHE A 3 -72.88 11.68 11.12
N HIS A 4 -72.40 10.41 11.00
CA HIS A 4 -71.53 9.80 11.95
C HIS A 4 -70.04 10.06 11.52
N PRO A 5 -69.14 10.49 12.44
CA PRO A 5 -67.71 10.60 12.11
C PRO A 5 -67.03 9.27 12.40
N THR A 6 -66.47 8.67 11.36
CA THR A 6 -65.59 7.48 11.46
C THR A 6 -64.23 7.91 12.05
N ARG A 7 -63.89 7.40 13.22
CA ARG A 7 -62.54 7.59 13.82
C ARG A 7 -61.54 6.66 13.15
N LEU A 8 -60.56 7.24 12.45
CA LEU A 8 -59.40 6.54 11.90
C LEU A 8 -58.40 6.33 13.04
N VAL A 9 -58.21 5.09 13.46
CA VAL A 9 -57.16 4.70 14.43
C VAL A 9 -55.88 4.48 13.65
N MET A 10 -54.95 5.39 13.79
CA MET A 10 -53.60 5.28 13.20
C MET A 10 -52.75 4.43 14.14
N ALA A 11 -52.45 3.17 13.76
CA ALA A 11 -51.54 2.31 14.47
C ALA A 11 -50.09 2.74 14.17
N ILE A 12 -49.42 3.35 15.14
CA ILE A 12 -47.99 3.65 15.07
C ILE A 12 -47.24 2.37 15.37
N ALA A 13 -46.66 1.75 14.34
CA ALA A 13 -45.72 0.66 14.52
C ALA A 13 -44.37 1.23 15.02
N LEU A 14 -44.09 1.01 16.29
CA LEU A 14 -42.75 1.25 16.85
C LEU A 14 -41.80 0.22 16.26
N VAL A 15 -41.02 0.64 15.26
CA VAL A 15 -39.85 -0.13 14.82
C VAL A 15 -38.75 0.09 15.87
N SER A 16 -38.58 -0.89 16.77
CA SER A 16 -37.43 -0.93 17.66
C SER A 16 -36.18 -1.19 16.82
N VAL A 17 -35.39 -0.15 16.58
CA VAL A 17 -34.02 -0.27 16.08
C VAL A 17 -33.22 -0.91 17.23
N GLY A 18 -33.17 -2.24 17.25
CA GLY A 18 -32.27 -2.97 18.11
C GLY A 18 -30.84 -2.63 17.73
N SER A 19 -30.13 -1.88 18.56
CA SER A 19 -28.69 -1.74 18.47
C SER A 19 -28.12 -3.17 18.57
N LEU A 20 -27.53 -3.67 17.48
CA LEU A 20 -26.77 -4.92 17.48
C LEU A 20 -25.60 -4.71 18.45
N VAL A 21 -25.72 -5.20 19.67
CA VAL A 21 -24.61 -5.24 20.62
C VAL A 21 -23.62 -6.24 20.05
N GLN A 22 -22.51 -5.74 19.55
CA GLN A 22 -21.41 -6.56 19.04
C GLN A 22 -20.79 -7.32 20.24
N ALA A 23 -20.62 -8.63 20.10
CA ALA A 23 -20.02 -9.42 21.17
C ALA A 23 -18.58 -8.93 21.44
N ALA A 24 -18.23 -8.79 22.72
CA ALA A 24 -16.87 -8.42 23.11
C ALA A 24 -15.89 -9.55 22.79
N ALA A 25 -14.70 -9.20 22.30
CA ALA A 25 -13.59 -10.12 22.20
C ALA A 25 -12.97 -10.37 23.59
N GLU A 26 -12.14 -11.40 23.70
CA GLU A 26 -11.34 -11.64 24.91
C GLU A 26 -10.39 -10.47 25.21
N VAL A 27 -10.18 -10.16 26.49
CA VAL A 27 -9.22 -9.12 26.90
C VAL A 27 -7.79 -9.61 26.64
N ILE A 28 -7.03 -8.82 25.89
CA ILE A 28 -5.64 -9.10 25.52
C ILE A 28 -4.71 -8.17 26.29
N HIS A 29 -3.65 -8.74 26.88
CA HIS A 29 -2.61 -7.97 27.55
C HIS A 29 -1.41 -7.74 26.63
N VAL A 30 -1.15 -6.49 26.27
CA VAL A 30 0.05 -6.03 25.52
C VAL A 30 1.00 -5.25 26.44
N GLU A 31 2.24 -5.04 25.99
CA GLU A 31 3.27 -4.36 26.80
C GLU A 31 2.84 -3.02 27.42
N SER A 32 1.87 -2.34 26.80
CA SER A 32 1.40 -1.02 27.26
C SER A 32 0.12 -1.08 28.10
N GLY A 33 -0.57 -2.23 28.23
CA GLY A 33 -1.79 -2.40 29.01
C GLY A 33 -2.80 -3.37 28.39
N ASP A 34 -3.99 -3.43 28.97
CA ASP A 34 -5.06 -4.34 28.54
C ASP A 34 -5.91 -3.73 27.42
N LEU A 35 -6.34 -4.58 26.50
CA LEU A 35 -7.19 -4.24 25.35
C LEU A 35 -8.46 -5.10 25.34
N ASN A 36 -9.59 -4.49 25.05
CA ASN A 36 -10.82 -5.19 24.73
C ASN A 36 -11.29 -4.78 23.33
N GLY A 37 -11.44 -5.75 22.45
CA GLY A 37 -11.96 -5.58 21.09
C GLY A 37 -13.38 -6.09 20.95
N PHE A 38 -13.74 -6.47 19.73
CA PHE A 38 -15.06 -7.01 19.43
C PHE A 38 -14.98 -8.18 18.44
N VAL A 39 -16.02 -9.00 18.42
CA VAL A 39 -16.15 -10.11 17.46
C VAL A 39 -16.88 -9.61 16.22
N LYS A 40 -16.30 -9.89 15.04
CA LYS A 40 -16.87 -9.56 13.73
C LYS A 40 -17.11 -10.85 12.94
N THR A 41 -18.33 -10.99 12.38
CA THR A 41 -18.61 -12.04 11.39
C THR A 41 -18.09 -11.60 10.02
N VAL A 42 -17.36 -12.49 9.33
CA VAL A 42 -16.88 -12.24 7.96
C VAL A 42 -18.06 -12.33 7.00
N PRO A 43 -18.36 -11.28 6.22
CA PRO A 43 -19.53 -11.23 5.35
C PRO A 43 -19.66 -12.46 4.43
N GLY A 44 -20.87 -13.05 4.35
CA GLY A 44 -21.16 -14.21 3.50
C GLY A 44 -20.51 -15.53 3.98
N THR A 45 -20.07 -15.61 5.24
CA THR A 45 -19.52 -16.81 5.87
C THR A 45 -20.04 -16.94 7.31
N ASN A 46 -19.78 -18.10 7.95
CA ASN A 46 -19.99 -18.31 9.39
C ASN A 46 -18.72 -18.05 10.21
N ALA A 47 -17.62 -17.67 9.56
CA ALA A 47 -16.36 -17.41 10.23
C ALA A 47 -16.42 -16.10 11.03
N THR A 48 -15.81 -16.09 12.21
CA THR A 48 -15.68 -14.91 13.06
C THR A 48 -14.22 -14.57 13.30
N VAL A 49 -13.97 -13.31 13.50
CA VAL A 49 -12.65 -12.77 13.85
C VAL A 49 -12.79 -11.82 15.06
N ASP A 50 -11.81 -11.87 15.94
CA ASP A 50 -11.64 -10.85 16.96
C ASP A 50 -10.92 -9.67 16.33
N VAL A 51 -11.47 -8.47 16.51
CA VAL A 51 -10.97 -7.24 15.93
C VAL A 51 -10.59 -6.28 17.04
N PHE A 52 -9.37 -5.71 16.95
CA PHE A 52 -8.88 -4.66 17.84
C PHE A 52 -8.46 -3.48 16.99
N LEU A 53 -9.19 -2.39 17.08
CA LEU A 53 -8.95 -1.16 16.30
C LEU A 53 -8.25 -0.10 17.16
N GLY A 54 -7.33 0.64 16.56
CA GLY A 54 -6.66 1.76 17.22
C GLY A 54 -5.73 1.35 18.38
N VAL A 55 -4.99 0.25 18.23
CA VAL A 55 -3.99 -0.19 19.20
C VAL A 55 -2.71 0.64 19.02
N PRO A 56 -2.28 1.45 20.02
CA PRO A 56 -1.10 2.29 19.87
C PRO A 56 0.18 1.45 19.90
N TYR A 57 0.97 1.51 18.85
CA TYR A 57 2.29 0.88 18.79
C TYR A 57 3.42 1.86 19.15
N ALA A 58 3.13 3.16 19.13
CA ALA A 58 4.06 4.22 19.47
C ALA A 58 3.34 5.41 20.14
N ALA A 59 4.12 6.27 20.77
CA ALA A 59 3.62 7.53 21.32
C ALA A 59 3.22 8.50 20.20
N ALA A 60 2.17 9.30 20.44
CA ALA A 60 1.73 10.32 19.49
C ALA A 60 2.88 11.25 19.07
N PRO A 61 3.13 11.43 17.76
CA PRO A 61 4.20 12.28 17.23
C PRO A 61 3.80 13.76 17.21
N VAL A 62 3.34 14.28 18.35
CA VAL A 62 2.84 15.65 18.51
C VAL A 62 3.87 16.57 19.20
N GLY A 63 3.81 17.87 18.94
CA GLY A 63 4.66 18.88 19.60
C GLY A 63 6.15 18.59 19.40
N GLU A 64 6.90 18.36 20.46
CA GLU A 64 8.33 18.05 20.41
C GLU A 64 8.65 16.69 19.78
N ASN A 65 7.65 15.81 19.66
CA ASN A 65 7.79 14.53 18.93
C ASN A 65 7.59 14.67 17.42
N ARG A 66 7.15 15.82 16.91
CA ARG A 66 7.15 16.07 15.45
C ARG A 66 8.57 15.95 14.93
N TRP A 67 8.71 15.24 13.80
CA TRP A 67 10.02 15.04 13.13
C TRP A 67 11.09 14.42 14.04
N VAL A 68 10.65 13.48 14.87
CA VAL A 68 11.50 12.60 15.69
C VAL A 68 11.09 11.15 15.39
N SER A 69 12.01 10.21 15.45
CA SER A 69 11.70 8.77 15.35
C SER A 69 10.65 8.35 16.37
N ALA A 70 9.81 7.38 16.00
CA ALA A 70 8.73 6.90 16.87
C ALA A 70 9.27 6.45 18.24
N LYS A 71 8.61 6.91 19.30
CA LYS A 71 8.92 6.53 20.70
C LYS A 71 7.94 5.46 21.16
N PRO A 72 8.28 4.61 22.14
CA PRO A 72 7.37 3.63 22.70
C PRO A 72 6.04 4.25 23.14
N ALA A 73 4.94 3.50 22.94
CA ALA A 73 3.62 3.91 23.42
C ALA A 73 3.63 4.08 24.95
N LYS A 74 2.87 5.07 25.45
CA LYS A 74 2.72 5.27 26.89
C LYS A 74 1.82 4.18 27.48
N PRO A 75 2.22 3.54 28.59
CA PRO A 75 1.35 2.60 29.29
C PRO A 75 0.05 3.27 29.76
N TRP A 76 -1.04 2.52 29.76
CA TRP A 76 -2.34 2.96 30.30
C TRP A 76 -2.80 2.06 31.43
N LYS A 77 -3.72 2.57 32.23
CA LYS A 77 -4.36 1.82 33.34
C LYS A 77 -5.76 1.35 32.89
N GLY A 78 -6.15 0.19 33.38
CA GLY A 78 -7.44 -0.43 33.05
C GLY A 78 -7.49 -0.97 31.63
N VAL A 79 -8.68 -1.36 31.20
CA VAL A 79 -8.93 -1.96 29.88
C VAL A 79 -9.26 -0.86 28.88
N ARG A 80 -8.43 -0.72 27.83
CA ARG A 80 -8.68 0.19 26.71
C ARG A 80 -9.65 -0.48 25.74
N GLN A 81 -10.73 0.22 25.37
CA GLN A 81 -11.62 -0.22 24.31
C GLN A 81 -10.94 -0.01 22.96
N ALA A 82 -10.77 -1.09 22.22
CA ALA A 82 -10.15 -1.15 20.90
C ALA A 82 -11.21 -1.48 19.83
N ASP A 83 -12.30 -0.72 19.82
CA ASP A 83 -13.49 -0.90 18.98
C ASP A 83 -13.71 0.21 17.96
N THR A 84 -12.91 1.24 18.01
CA THR A 84 -13.03 2.42 17.16
C THR A 84 -11.81 2.59 16.29
N ALA A 85 -12.04 2.70 14.96
CA ALA A 85 -10.98 2.94 13.99
C ALA A 85 -10.25 4.26 14.29
N PRO A 86 -8.91 4.29 14.31
CA PRO A 86 -8.16 5.51 14.54
C PRO A 86 -8.32 6.47 13.36
N GLN A 87 -8.18 7.76 13.64
CA GLN A 87 -8.06 8.75 12.57
C GLN A 87 -6.84 8.42 11.70
N PRO A 88 -6.90 8.61 10.36
CA PRO A 88 -5.71 8.49 9.53
C PRO A 88 -4.62 9.46 9.99
N CYS A 89 -3.38 9.18 9.63
CA CYS A 89 -2.30 10.15 9.84
C CYS A 89 -2.58 11.44 9.07
N LYS A 90 -2.13 12.58 9.64
CA LYS A 90 -2.46 13.90 9.11
C LYS A 90 -2.09 14.04 7.65
N GLN A 91 -3.08 14.41 6.87
CA GLN A 91 -3.03 14.63 5.44
C GLN A 91 -3.98 15.79 5.05
N LYS A 92 -4.04 16.17 3.77
CA LYS A 92 -4.90 17.30 3.34
C LYS A 92 -6.36 17.03 3.68
N GLY A 93 -6.95 17.92 4.47
CA GLY A 93 -8.38 17.93 4.77
C GLY A 93 -8.84 16.93 5.84
N GLN A 94 -7.96 16.03 6.33
CA GLN A 94 -8.35 15.04 7.32
C GLN A 94 -7.19 14.53 8.18
N GLY A 95 -7.52 13.72 9.18
CA GLY A 95 -6.58 13.01 10.01
C GLY A 95 -6.01 13.79 11.19
N SER A 96 -5.22 13.10 11.99
CA SER A 96 -4.59 13.56 13.22
C SER A 96 -3.09 13.32 13.20
N GLU A 97 -2.32 14.07 14.00
CA GLU A 97 -0.93 13.70 14.32
C GLU A 97 -0.87 12.52 15.28
N ASP A 98 -1.86 12.39 16.18
CA ASP A 98 -2.01 11.19 17.01
C ASP A 98 -2.61 10.07 16.14
N CYS A 99 -1.74 9.33 15.48
CA CYS A 99 -2.13 8.37 14.45
C CYS A 99 -1.29 7.07 14.43
N LEU A 100 -0.28 6.92 15.29
CA LEU A 100 0.61 5.75 15.25
C LEU A 100 -0.04 4.54 15.91
N TYR A 101 -0.98 3.94 15.17
CA TYR A 101 -1.82 2.82 15.58
C TYR A 101 -1.75 1.66 14.60
N VAL A 102 -1.98 0.46 15.10
CA VAL A 102 -2.30 -0.74 14.31
C VAL A 102 -3.73 -1.18 14.58
N ASN A 103 -4.37 -1.78 13.57
CA ASN A 103 -5.57 -2.59 13.76
C ASN A 103 -5.18 -4.07 13.69
N VAL A 104 -5.82 -4.91 14.47
CA VAL A 104 -5.53 -6.35 14.55
C VAL A 104 -6.77 -7.15 14.24
N TYR A 105 -6.65 -8.14 13.37
CA TYR A 105 -7.69 -9.09 12.99
C TYR A 105 -7.14 -10.50 13.20
N ARG A 106 -7.73 -11.29 14.10
CA ARG A 106 -7.34 -12.68 14.35
C ARG A 106 -8.56 -13.61 14.26
N PRO A 107 -8.45 -14.84 13.80
CA PRO A 107 -9.55 -15.79 13.89
C PRO A 107 -10.06 -15.89 15.32
N SER A 108 -11.40 -15.86 15.55
CA SER A 108 -11.95 -15.96 16.90
C SER A 108 -11.64 -17.32 17.53
N GLY A 109 -11.44 -17.32 18.85
CA GLY A 109 -11.04 -18.52 19.58
C GLY A 109 -9.57 -18.91 19.42
N THR A 110 -8.73 -18.01 18.85
CA THR A 110 -7.28 -18.23 18.78
C THR A 110 -6.69 -18.37 20.18
N SER A 111 -6.10 -19.54 20.46
CA SER A 111 -5.37 -19.78 21.71
C SER A 111 -4.11 -18.91 21.79
N PRO A 112 -3.70 -18.45 22.99
CA PRO A 112 -2.41 -17.79 23.18
C PRO A 112 -1.21 -18.59 22.64
N ASP A 113 -1.29 -19.92 22.64
CA ASP A 113 -0.24 -20.83 22.19
C ASP A 113 -0.36 -21.22 20.71
N ALA A 114 -1.30 -20.65 19.96
CA ALA A 114 -1.56 -21.02 18.56
C ALA A 114 -0.38 -20.72 17.62
N LYS A 115 0.46 -19.73 17.96
CA LYS A 115 1.65 -19.31 17.18
C LYS A 115 1.33 -19.04 15.71
N LEU A 116 0.20 -18.38 15.45
CA LEU A 116 -0.25 -18.05 14.09
C LEU A 116 0.76 -17.11 13.41
N PRO A 117 1.03 -17.29 12.11
CA PRO A 117 1.78 -16.33 11.33
C PRO A 117 1.09 -14.96 11.30
N VAL A 118 1.88 -13.89 11.19
CA VAL A 118 1.38 -12.51 11.23
C VAL A 118 1.69 -11.81 9.91
N ALA A 119 0.70 -11.19 9.29
CA ALA A 119 0.85 -10.24 8.21
C ALA A 119 0.71 -8.83 8.78
N LEU A 120 1.73 -7.96 8.62
CA LEU A 120 1.60 -6.52 8.87
C LEU A 120 1.45 -5.82 7.52
N TYR A 121 0.29 -5.23 7.26
CA TYR A 121 -0.01 -4.52 6.02
C TYR A 121 0.28 -3.02 6.14
N ALA A 122 1.14 -2.50 5.26
CA ALA A 122 1.45 -1.09 5.11
C ALA A 122 0.78 -0.53 3.84
N HIS A 123 -0.13 0.42 4.01
CA HIS A 123 -0.95 0.96 2.93
C HIS A 123 -0.18 1.87 1.97
N GLY A 124 -0.70 2.04 0.75
CA GLY A 124 -0.23 2.99 -0.24
C GLY A 124 -0.75 4.42 -0.04
N GLY A 125 -0.79 5.18 -1.13
CA GLY A 125 -1.26 6.56 -1.15
C GLY A 125 -0.18 7.61 -1.38
N GLY A 126 0.91 7.24 -2.07
CA GLY A 126 1.98 8.16 -2.50
C GLY A 126 2.69 8.86 -1.35
N ASN A 127 2.74 8.26 -0.16
CA ASN A 127 3.26 8.86 1.06
C ASN A 127 2.60 10.21 1.44
N THR A 128 1.49 10.58 0.82
CA THR A 128 0.78 11.85 1.05
C THR A 128 -0.63 11.66 1.58
N GLY A 129 -1.18 10.47 1.42
CA GLY A 129 -2.51 10.07 1.87
C GLY A 129 -2.55 8.58 2.19
N GLY A 130 -3.73 8.09 2.55
CA GLY A 130 -3.98 6.70 2.89
C GLY A 130 -4.45 6.50 4.33
N ASN A 131 -4.97 5.30 4.59
CA ASN A 131 -5.53 4.93 5.88
C ASN A 131 -5.51 3.41 6.06
N ALA A 132 -4.88 2.93 7.12
CA ALA A 132 -4.85 1.51 7.47
C ALA A 132 -6.26 0.91 7.69
N SER A 133 -7.20 1.71 8.21
CA SER A 133 -8.56 1.26 8.49
C SER A 133 -9.43 1.05 7.24
N GLU A 134 -8.91 1.41 6.06
CA GLU A 134 -9.56 1.12 4.77
C GLU A 134 -9.27 -0.28 4.26
N HIS A 135 -8.37 -1.01 4.93
CA HIS A 135 -7.96 -2.36 4.57
C HIS A 135 -8.42 -3.34 5.65
N ASP A 136 -9.65 -3.84 5.52
CA ASP A 136 -10.23 -4.79 6.47
C ASP A 136 -9.60 -6.18 6.32
N GLY A 137 -8.77 -6.56 7.28
CA GLY A 137 -8.05 -7.83 7.27
C GLY A 137 -8.86 -9.06 7.68
N ALA A 138 -10.13 -8.90 8.08
CA ALA A 138 -10.94 -9.97 8.68
C ALA A 138 -11.05 -11.21 7.79
N ARG A 139 -11.37 -11.03 6.51
CA ARG A 139 -11.51 -12.15 5.58
C ARG A 139 -10.19 -12.87 5.31
N LEU A 140 -9.11 -12.11 5.09
CA LEU A 140 -7.79 -12.68 4.87
C LEU A 140 -7.32 -13.49 6.10
N ALA A 141 -7.58 -12.96 7.31
CA ALA A 141 -7.28 -13.65 8.56
C ALA A 141 -8.07 -14.94 8.72
N ALA A 142 -9.39 -14.89 8.53
CA ALA A 142 -10.28 -16.04 8.72
C ALA A 142 -10.03 -17.16 7.69
N GLU A 143 -9.92 -16.80 6.39
CA GLU A 143 -9.73 -17.80 5.32
C GLU A 143 -8.38 -18.51 5.39
N ASN A 144 -7.36 -17.87 5.99
CA ASN A 144 -6.01 -18.41 6.02
C ASN A 144 -5.51 -18.85 7.39
N GLY A 145 -6.25 -18.62 8.46
CA GLY A 145 -5.79 -18.94 9.82
C GLY A 145 -4.51 -18.18 10.20
N ILE A 146 -4.45 -16.90 9.88
CA ILE A 146 -3.33 -15.99 10.19
C ILE A 146 -3.83 -14.77 10.96
N ILE A 147 -2.93 -14.05 11.60
CA ILE A 147 -3.23 -12.73 12.14
C ILE A 147 -2.91 -11.70 11.06
N VAL A 148 -3.84 -10.80 10.78
CA VAL A 148 -3.62 -9.64 9.91
C VAL A 148 -3.61 -8.39 10.76
N MET A 149 -2.59 -7.57 10.60
CA MET A 149 -2.48 -6.25 11.22
C MET A 149 -2.34 -5.21 10.13
N THR A 150 -3.00 -4.04 10.26
CA THR A 150 -2.84 -2.92 9.35
C THR A 150 -2.24 -1.74 10.09
N VAL A 151 -1.23 -1.07 9.52
CA VAL A 151 -0.42 -0.05 10.21
C VAL A 151 -0.62 1.33 9.62
N GLN A 152 -0.83 2.32 10.50
CA GLN A 152 -0.74 3.75 10.20
C GLN A 152 0.70 4.21 10.36
N TYR A 153 1.19 5.06 9.46
CA TYR A 153 2.51 5.69 9.52
C TYR A 153 2.41 7.15 9.06
N ARG A 154 3.33 8.01 9.51
CA ARG A 154 3.31 9.44 9.18
C ARG A 154 3.49 9.67 7.68
N LEU A 155 2.74 10.64 7.17
CA LEU A 155 2.61 10.98 5.76
C LEU A 155 3.11 12.41 5.47
N GLY A 156 3.33 12.71 4.21
CA GLY A 156 3.68 14.04 3.74
C GLY A 156 4.91 14.61 4.43
N ALA A 157 4.90 15.90 4.68
CA ALA A 157 5.98 16.56 5.42
C ALA A 157 6.17 16.00 6.84
N PHE A 158 5.13 15.45 7.48
CA PHE A 158 5.25 14.86 8.82
C PHE A 158 6.08 13.59 8.82
N GLY A 159 6.04 12.82 7.73
CA GLY A 159 6.76 11.55 7.57
C GLY A 159 8.09 11.67 6.81
N PHE A 160 8.24 12.67 5.91
CA PHE A 160 9.31 12.66 4.92
C PHE A 160 10.03 14.02 4.75
N LEU A 161 9.86 14.97 5.69
CA LEU A 161 10.59 16.23 5.67
C LEU A 161 12.05 16.03 6.08
N LYS A 162 12.98 16.43 5.23
CA LYS A 162 14.42 16.47 5.46
C LYS A 162 14.91 17.91 5.41
N LEU A 163 15.15 18.53 6.57
CA LEU A 163 15.75 19.86 6.65
C LEU A 163 17.28 19.80 6.54
N PRO A 164 17.93 20.87 6.07
CA PRO A 164 19.40 21.00 6.16
C PRO A 164 19.90 20.81 7.60
N GLY A 165 21.00 20.11 7.75
CA GLY A 165 21.60 19.84 9.07
C GLY A 165 21.02 18.63 9.82
N MET A 166 19.91 18.03 9.36
CA MET A 166 19.46 16.74 9.88
C MET A 166 20.31 15.59 9.32
N ASP A 167 20.52 14.53 10.11
CA ASP A 167 21.16 13.29 9.64
C ASP A 167 20.40 12.67 8.47
N LEU A 168 21.06 11.86 7.62
CA LEU A 168 20.41 11.17 6.50
C LEU A 168 19.28 10.25 6.96
N SER A 169 19.39 9.64 8.14
CA SER A 169 18.34 8.85 8.76
C SER A 169 17.11 9.67 9.17
N ALA A 170 17.29 10.96 9.45
CA ALA A 170 16.20 11.90 9.64
C ALA A 170 15.56 12.25 8.29
N GLY A 171 14.26 12.48 8.26
CA GLY A 171 13.51 12.69 7.02
C GLY A 171 12.85 11.43 6.47
N ASN A 172 13.02 10.28 7.13
CA ASN A 172 12.37 9.01 6.80
C ASN A 172 11.51 8.52 7.99
N PHE A 173 10.77 9.45 8.62
CA PHE A 173 10.00 9.15 9.83
C PHE A 173 8.87 8.16 9.57
N GLY A 174 8.21 8.20 8.39
CA GLY A 174 7.20 7.23 8.01
C GLY A 174 7.75 5.79 7.91
N ILE A 175 9.01 5.64 7.47
CA ILE A 175 9.70 4.34 7.46
C ILE A 175 10.01 3.91 8.89
N SER A 176 10.56 4.82 9.72
CA SER A 176 10.86 4.53 11.13
C SER A 176 9.61 4.16 11.92
N ASP A 177 8.44 4.70 11.55
CA ASP A 177 7.15 4.34 12.14
C ASP A 177 6.78 2.89 11.80
N THR A 178 6.93 2.49 10.53
CA THR A 178 6.68 1.10 10.11
C THR A 178 7.66 0.13 10.76
N GLN A 179 8.95 0.51 10.89
CA GLN A 179 9.94 -0.29 11.63
C GLN A 179 9.58 -0.40 13.13
N ALA A 180 9.09 0.69 13.74
CA ALA A 180 8.63 0.66 15.13
C ALA A 180 7.40 -0.23 15.30
N ALA A 181 6.46 -0.23 14.33
CA ALA A 181 5.31 -1.13 14.32
C ALA A 181 5.76 -2.60 14.20
N LEU A 182 6.69 -2.92 13.29
CA LEU A 182 7.27 -4.26 13.17
C LEU A 182 7.94 -4.71 14.49
N ALA A 183 8.71 -3.83 15.11
CA ALA A 183 9.34 -4.11 16.41
C ALA A 183 8.28 -4.29 17.53
N TRP A 184 7.18 -3.52 17.50
CA TRP A 184 6.06 -3.70 18.40
C TRP A 184 5.38 -5.05 18.18
N VAL A 185 5.12 -5.45 16.91
CA VAL A 185 4.58 -6.77 16.57
C VAL A 185 5.45 -7.89 17.10
N LYS A 186 6.76 -7.79 16.96
CA LYS A 186 7.72 -8.78 17.51
C LYS A 186 7.56 -8.96 19.03
N ARG A 187 7.26 -7.92 19.78
CA ARG A 187 7.11 -7.99 21.25
C ARG A 187 5.71 -8.41 21.67
N ASN A 188 4.67 -8.13 20.87
CA ASN A 188 3.28 -8.27 21.29
C ASN A 188 2.48 -9.35 20.51
N ALA A 189 3.01 -9.92 19.42
CA ALA A 189 2.29 -10.91 18.61
C ALA A 189 1.79 -12.10 19.45
N ALA A 190 2.59 -12.57 20.38
CA ALA A 190 2.23 -13.70 21.25
C ALA A 190 0.97 -13.42 22.09
N ALA A 191 0.74 -12.17 22.52
CA ALA A 191 -0.47 -11.78 23.23
C ALA A 191 -1.75 -12.04 22.41
N PHE A 192 -1.65 -11.93 21.08
CA PHE A 192 -2.74 -12.23 20.15
C PHE A 192 -2.73 -13.69 19.64
N GLY A 193 -1.89 -14.57 20.19
CA GLY A 193 -1.70 -15.94 19.72
C GLY A 193 -0.83 -16.04 18.46
N GLY A 194 -0.09 -14.99 18.13
CA GLY A 194 0.79 -14.92 16.98
C GLY A 194 2.22 -15.40 17.24
N ASN A 195 2.93 -15.76 16.16
CA ASN A 195 4.34 -16.12 16.20
C ASN A 195 5.21 -14.90 15.88
N PRO A 196 5.97 -14.36 16.85
CA PRO A 196 6.86 -13.21 16.60
C PRO A 196 7.95 -13.49 15.56
N ASP A 197 8.30 -14.74 15.28
CA ASP A 197 9.32 -15.11 14.30
C ASP A 197 8.75 -15.34 12.89
N LYS A 198 7.42 -15.31 12.73
CA LYS A 198 6.72 -15.45 11.46
C LYS A 198 5.93 -14.19 11.12
N VAL A 199 6.61 -13.05 11.06
CA VAL A 199 6.03 -11.75 10.68
C VAL A 199 6.37 -11.45 9.23
N THR A 200 5.37 -11.30 8.36
CA THR A 200 5.53 -10.88 6.97
C THR A 200 5.05 -9.45 6.82
N LEU A 201 5.91 -8.57 6.28
CA LEU A 201 5.48 -7.23 5.86
C LEU A 201 4.79 -7.34 4.50
N VAL A 202 3.52 -7.00 4.45
CA VAL A 202 2.72 -6.93 3.21
C VAL A 202 2.49 -5.47 2.88
N SER A 203 2.69 -5.07 1.65
CA SER A 203 2.67 -3.65 1.30
C SER A 203 2.20 -3.43 -0.13
N GLU A 204 1.68 -2.23 -0.41
CA GLU A 204 1.28 -1.81 -1.76
C GLU A 204 1.72 -0.37 -2.01
N SER A 205 2.11 -0.04 -3.28
CA SER A 205 2.42 1.32 -3.71
C SER A 205 3.45 1.99 -2.78
N ALA A 206 3.16 3.18 -2.25
CA ALA A 206 4.03 3.87 -1.31
C ALA A 206 4.38 3.07 -0.04
N GLY A 207 3.50 2.16 0.40
CA GLY A 207 3.81 1.18 1.45
C GLY A 207 4.95 0.26 1.02
N SER A 208 4.96 -0.18 -0.25
CA SER A 208 6.05 -0.96 -0.84
C SER A 208 7.31 -0.14 -1.06
N THR A 209 7.18 1.15 -1.45
CA THR A 209 8.31 2.11 -1.45
C THR A 209 9.03 2.11 -0.08
N ASN A 210 8.25 2.20 1.00
CA ASN A 210 8.80 2.16 2.35
C ASN A 210 9.37 0.77 2.70
N ALA A 211 8.73 -0.32 2.27
CA ALA A 211 9.21 -1.68 2.46
C ALA A 211 10.54 -1.94 1.71
N CYS A 212 10.74 -1.38 0.51
CA CYS A 212 12.02 -1.41 -0.19
C CYS A 212 13.15 -0.83 0.67
N ARG A 213 12.89 0.30 1.36
CA ARG A 213 13.88 0.90 2.27
C ARG A 213 14.10 0.08 3.54
N ILE A 214 13.05 -0.59 4.05
CA ILE A 214 13.15 -1.53 5.18
C ILE A 214 14.03 -2.72 4.79
N LEU A 215 13.91 -3.24 3.57
CA LEU A 215 14.72 -4.35 3.07
C LEU A 215 16.23 -4.05 3.05
N VAL A 216 16.60 -2.79 2.77
CA VAL A 216 18.03 -2.38 2.68
C VAL A 216 18.56 -1.68 3.94
N ASP A 217 17.75 -1.55 4.98
CA ASP A 217 18.18 -1.02 6.27
C ASP A 217 18.64 -2.16 7.20
N PRO A 218 19.93 -2.24 7.57
CA PRO A 218 20.43 -3.26 8.48
C PRO A 218 19.72 -3.33 9.84
N LYS A 219 19.12 -2.22 10.30
CA LYS A 219 18.34 -2.16 11.54
C LYS A 219 17.06 -3.00 11.47
N SER A 220 16.60 -3.32 10.28
CA SER A 220 15.41 -4.16 10.05
C SER A 220 15.69 -5.66 10.14
N LYS A 221 16.96 -6.08 10.30
CA LYS A 221 17.33 -7.49 10.41
C LYS A 221 16.60 -8.16 11.58
N GLY A 222 15.89 -9.25 11.28
CA GLY A 222 15.11 -10.01 12.25
C GLY A 222 13.73 -9.43 12.58
N LEU A 223 13.33 -8.31 11.99
CA LEU A 223 11.97 -7.77 12.15
C LEU A 223 10.94 -8.49 11.30
N VAL A 224 11.34 -9.03 10.14
CA VAL A 224 10.45 -9.72 9.21
C VAL A 224 11.03 -11.07 8.80
N ALA A 225 10.14 -12.04 8.55
CA ALA A 225 10.44 -13.36 7.99
C ALA A 225 10.25 -13.40 6.47
N GLY A 226 9.47 -12.49 5.90
CA GLY A 226 9.22 -12.34 4.48
C GLY A 226 8.65 -10.97 4.17
N VAL A 227 8.66 -10.59 2.88
CA VAL A 227 8.12 -9.30 2.42
C VAL A 227 7.29 -9.51 1.15
N VAL A 228 6.12 -8.85 1.08
CA VAL A 228 5.31 -8.74 -0.13
C VAL A 228 5.35 -7.30 -0.62
N LEU A 229 5.77 -7.10 -1.86
CA LEU A 229 5.87 -5.81 -2.55
C LEU A 229 4.86 -5.80 -3.70
N GLN A 230 3.80 -5.01 -3.58
CA GLN A 230 2.79 -4.86 -4.63
C GLN A 230 2.95 -3.51 -5.30
N SER A 231 3.04 -3.51 -6.64
CA SER A 231 3.07 -2.30 -7.48
C SER A 231 4.20 -1.33 -7.11
N GLU A 232 5.43 -1.85 -6.94
CA GLU A 232 6.64 -1.07 -6.63
C GLU A 232 7.89 -1.78 -7.16
N ASP A 233 8.82 -1.03 -7.72
CA ASP A 233 10.03 -1.53 -8.38
C ASP A 233 11.32 -1.35 -7.57
N CYS A 234 11.28 -0.71 -6.41
CA CYS A 234 12.43 -0.36 -5.58
C CYS A 234 13.53 0.46 -6.30
N LEU A 235 13.27 0.93 -7.51
CA LEU A 235 14.17 1.78 -8.31
C LEU A 235 13.85 3.25 -8.11
N HIS A 236 12.54 3.57 -8.11
CA HIS A 236 12.02 4.91 -7.96
C HIS A 236 11.61 5.22 -6.49
N ASP A 237 12.19 4.52 -5.55
CA ASP A 237 11.79 4.49 -4.14
C ASP A 237 12.30 5.66 -3.28
N VAL A 238 13.18 6.52 -3.82
CA VAL A 238 13.79 7.60 -3.04
C VAL A 238 13.93 8.92 -3.78
N ASP A 239 13.94 10.01 -3.02
CA ASP A 239 14.49 11.30 -3.45
C ASP A 239 15.98 11.36 -3.09
N SER A 240 16.79 11.89 -3.98
CA SER A 240 18.16 12.28 -3.62
C SER A 240 18.14 13.42 -2.57
N PRO A 241 19.21 13.61 -1.79
CA PRO A 241 19.32 14.74 -0.86
C PRO A 241 19.08 16.11 -1.51
N LYS A 242 19.44 16.27 -2.78
CA LYS A 242 19.18 17.50 -3.57
C LYS A 242 17.69 17.71 -3.81
N GLN A 243 16.96 16.67 -4.21
CA GLN A 243 15.50 16.74 -4.42
C GLN A 243 14.77 16.99 -3.09
N ALA A 244 15.17 16.29 -2.03
CA ALA A 244 14.63 16.48 -0.69
C ALA A 244 14.84 17.94 -0.20
N LYS A 245 16.00 18.53 -0.47
CA LYS A 245 16.26 19.93 -0.16
C LYS A 245 15.31 20.87 -0.91
N VAL A 246 15.08 20.66 -2.19
CA VAL A 246 14.14 21.49 -2.97
C VAL A 246 12.72 21.40 -2.38
N ARG A 247 12.28 20.22 -1.96
CA ARG A 247 10.97 20.05 -1.29
C ARG A 247 10.93 20.76 0.06
N ALA A 248 11.99 20.63 0.84
CA ALA A 248 12.10 21.29 2.15
C ALA A 248 12.06 22.82 2.00
N ASP A 249 12.79 23.38 1.04
CA ASP A 249 12.80 24.83 0.77
C ASP A 249 11.38 25.33 0.40
N LYS A 250 10.68 24.65 -0.53
CA LYS A 250 9.28 24.96 -0.87
C LYS A 250 8.35 24.87 0.34
N PHE A 251 8.53 23.84 1.19
CA PHE A 251 7.73 23.67 2.39
C PHE A 251 7.96 24.81 3.41
N LEU A 252 9.21 25.22 3.60
CA LEU A 252 9.57 26.36 4.45
C LEU A 252 9.00 27.67 3.92
N GLU A 253 8.99 27.89 2.61
CA GLU A 253 8.37 29.05 1.98
C GLU A 253 6.85 29.06 2.23
N TYR A 254 6.14 27.96 1.96
CA TYR A 254 4.69 27.88 2.16
C TYR A 254 4.25 27.99 3.62
N THR A 255 5.13 27.66 4.56
CA THR A 255 4.88 27.78 6.00
C THR A 255 5.34 29.11 6.59
N GLY A 256 6.06 29.94 5.82
CA GLY A 256 6.64 31.20 6.32
C GLY A 256 7.88 31.02 7.21
N CYS A 257 8.41 29.79 7.32
CA CYS A 257 9.58 29.48 8.17
C CYS A 257 10.93 29.58 7.44
N ALA A 258 10.97 29.95 6.15
CA ALA A 258 12.20 29.99 5.36
C ALA A 258 13.28 30.95 5.88
N LYS A 259 12.88 32.03 6.56
CA LYS A 259 13.81 33.04 7.14
C LYS A 259 13.99 32.90 8.65
N ALA A 260 13.44 31.85 9.27
CA ALA A 260 13.60 31.62 10.70
C ALA A 260 15.06 31.20 11.02
N GLN A 261 15.59 31.69 12.14
CA GLN A 261 16.92 31.29 12.63
C GLN A 261 16.98 29.79 12.93
N ASP A 262 15.89 29.24 13.48
CA ASP A 262 15.64 27.78 13.62
C ASP A 262 14.35 27.41 12.90
N PRO A 263 14.44 26.90 11.66
CA PRO A 263 13.27 26.50 10.88
C PRO A 263 12.46 25.39 11.54
N LEU A 264 13.09 24.43 12.22
CA LEU A 264 12.40 23.33 12.90
C LEU A 264 11.56 23.83 14.08
N ALA A 265 12.13 24.69 14.91
CA ALA A 265 11.40 25.33 16.02
C ALA A 265 10.24 26.20 15.50
N CYS A 266 10.44 26.92 14.38
CA CYS A 266 9.37 27.67 13.70
C CYS A 266 8.22 26.73 13.30
N LEU A 267 8.51 25.66 12.57
CA LEU A 267 7.52 24.68 12.11
C LEU A 267 6.76 24.02 13.28
N ARG A 268 7.43 23.67 14.37
CA ARG A 268 6.81 23.05 15.56
C ARG A 268 5.74 23.92 16.21
N LYS A 269 5.84 25.24 16.08
CA LYS A 269 4.87 26.21 16.64
C LYS A 269 3.63 26.40 15.76
N LEU A 270 3.67 25.96 14.50
CA LEU A 270 2.55 26.17 13.58
C LEU A 270 1.39 25.22 13.84
N PRO A 271 0.15 25.66 13.57
CA PRO A 271 -1.02 24.80 13.58
C PRO A 271 -0.86 23.65 12.58
N ILE A 272 -1.35 22.46 12.96
CA ILE A 272 -1.25 21.25 12.15
C ILE A 272 -1.86 21.42 10.76
N ASP A 273 -2.99 22.12 10.65
CA ASP A 273 -3.68 22.34 9.36
C ASP A 273 -2.86 23.22 8.41
N THR A 274 -2.14 24.21 8.94
CA THR A 274 -1.20 25.03 8.15
C THR A 274 -0.09 24.15 7.56
N LEU A 275 0.48 23.27 8.37
CA LEU A 275 1.50 22.33 7.91
C LEU A 275 0.96 21.33 6.89
N ALA A 276 -0.25 20.79 7.10
CA ALA A 276 -0.89 19.86 6.19
C ALA A 276 -1.20 20.48 4.81
N VAL A 277 -1.68 21.73 4.80
CA VAL A 277 -1.93 22.48 3.56
C VAL A 277 -0.63 22.74 2.82
N ALA A 278 0.42 23.18 3.51
CA ALA A 278 1.73 23.40 2.91
C ALA A 278 2.33 22.10 2.37
N SER A 279 2.22 21.00 3.15
CA SER A 279 2.65 19.67 2.72
C SER A 279 1.98 19.21 1.43
N ALA A 280 0.66 19.40 1.32
CA ALA A 280 -0.11 19.04 0.14
C ALA A 280 0.23 19.92 -1.09
N LYS A 281 0.58 21.19 -0.88
CA LYS A 281 1.03 22.08 -1.97
C LYS A 281 2.38 21.67 -2.53
N VAL A 282 3.29 21.20 -1.69
CA VAL A 282 4.59 20.67 -2.12
C VAL A 282 4.40 19.37 -2.89
N GLY A 283 3.65 18.41 -2.34
CA GLY A 283 3.39 17.09 -2.93
C GLY A 283 4.63 16.21 -3.08
N GLY A 284 4.44 15.00 -3.59
CA GLY A 284 5.54 14.12 -4.02
C GLY A 284 6.55 13.75 -2.90
N TRP A 285 6.08 13.51 -1.69
CA TRP A 285 6.93 13.15 -0.55
C TRP A 285 7.42 11.71 -0.68
N ASN A 286 8.73 11.54 -0.75
CA ASN A 286 9.39 10.24 -0.84
C ASN A 286 10.43 10.08 0.28
N PRO A 287 10.82 8.83 0.59
CA PRO A 287 12.02 8.57 1.36
C PRO A 287 13.25 9.26 0.79
N VAL A 288 14.21 9.58 1.63
CA VAL A 288 15.45 10.25 1.22
C VAL A 288 16.63 9.28 1.36
N ALA A 289 17.36 9.05 0.26
CA ALA A 289 18.59 8.28 0.27
C ALA A 289 19.50 8.67 -0.90
N GLU A 290 20.78 8.30 -0.82
CA GLU A 290 21.76 8.52 -1.90
C GLU A 290 21.53 7.56 -3.08
N THR A 291 21.04 6.34 -2.80
CA THR A 291 20.86 5.27 -3.78
C THR A 291 19.50 4.61 -3.62
N SER A 292 18.93 4.11 -4.73
CA SER A 292 17.70 3.31 -4.71
C SER A 292 17.92 1.96 -4.00
N ALA A 293 16.82 1.36 -3.51
CA ALA A 293 16.91 0.07 -2.85
C ALA A 293 17.33 -1.05 -3.82
N VAL A 294 16.86 -1.03 -5.08
CA VAL A 294 17.30 -2.02 -6.06
C VAL A 294 18.83 -1.97 -6.29
N SER A 295 19.43 -0.78 -6.24
CA SER A 295 20.89 -0.64 -6.35
C SER A 295 21.63 -1.28 -5.17
N GLU A 296 21.10 -1.16 -3.95
CA GLU A 296 21.67 -1.82 -2.78
C GLU A 296 21.43 -3.33 -2.80
N ILE A 297 20.25 -3.77 -3.24
CA ILE A 297 19.92 -5.19 -3.43
C ILE A 297 20.88 -5.83 -4.43
N ALA A 298 21.15 -5.18 -5.56
CA ALA A 298 22.07 -5.68 -6.59
C ALA A 298 23.52 -5.84 -6.06
N LYS A 299 23.91 -5.04 -5.06
CA LYS A 299 25.20 -5.19 -4.35
C LYS A 299 25.17 -6.26 -3.25
N GLY A 300 24.01 -6.83 -2.93
CA GLY A 300 23.83 -7.78 -1.84
C GLY A 300 23.63 -7.12 -0.46
N ASN A 301 23.47 -5.81 -0.39
CA ASN A 301 23.29 -5.02 0.84
C ASN A 301 21.81 -4.96 1.26
N TRP A 302 21.22 -6.09 1.63
CA TRP A 302 19.85 -6.18 2.09
C TRP A 302 19.60 -7.34 3.06
N ILE A 303 18.47 -7.29 3.79
CA ILE A 303 18.04 -8.37 4.69
C ILE A 303 17.45 -9.52 3.85
N LYS A 304 18.24 -10.54 3.54
CA LYS A 304 17.93 -11.63 2.60
C LYS A 304 16.81 -12.52 3.12
N VAL A 305 15.57 -12.05 2.98
CA VAL A 305 14.34 -12.78 3.31
C VAL A 305 13.58 -13.15 2.04
N PRO A 306 12.71 -14.17 2.06
CA PRO A 306 11.82 -14.47 0.95
C PRO A 306 10.97 -13.26 0.55
N VAL A 307 10.82 -13.05 -0.77
CA VAL A 307 10.04 -11.94 -1.33
C VAL A 307 9.01 -12.46 -2.33
N LEU A 308 7.79 -11.92 -2.23
CA LEU A 308 6.76 -11.99 -3.24
C LEU A 308 6.55 -10.59 -3.80
N SER A 309 6.73 -10.39 -5.11
CA SER A 309 6.64 -9.06 -5.74
C SER A 309 5.83 -9.13 -7.02
N GLY A 310 5.24 -8.02 -7.42
CA GLY A 310 4.53 -7.95 -8.70
C GLY A 310 3.76 -6.66 -8.90
N SER A 311 3.06 -6.59 -10.01
CA SER A 311 2.29 -5.42 -10.41
C SER A 311 1.04 -5.82 -11.19
N ASN A 312 0.18 -4.83 -11.40
CA ASN A 312 -0.99 -4.98 -12.26
C ASN A 312 -0.59 -4.77 -13.71
N LYS A 313 -1.32 -5.41 -14.60
CA LYS A 313 -1.04 -5.36 -16.05
C LYS A 313 -1.11 -3.94 -16.63
N GLU A 314 -2.05 -3.13 -16.17
CA GLU A 314 -2.27 -1.77 -16.68
C GLU A 314 -2.05 -0.70 -15.59
N GLU A 315 -0.97 -0.78 -14.81
CA GLU A 315 -0.68 0.09 -13.66
C GLU A 315 -0.98 1.58 -13.92
N GLY A 316 -0.48 2.11 -15.02
CA GLY A 316 -0.61 3.52 -15.39
C GLY A 316 -1.97 3.91 -15.97
N ARG A 317 -2.91 2.97 -16.16
CA ARG A 317 -4.17 3.22 -16.86
C ARG A 317 -4.99 4.33 -16.19
N SER A 318 -5.18 4.27 -14.89
CA SER A 318 -5.91 5.31 -14.15
C SER A 318 -5.18 6.66 -14.14
N ALA A 319 -3.84 6.65 -14.18
CA ALA A 319 -3.04 7.86 -14.28
C ALA A 319 -3.20 8.55 -15.64
N GLY A 320 -3.40 7.79 -16.72
CA GLY A 320 -3.70 8.28 -18.06
C GLY A 320 -4.91 9.22 -18.11
N ALA A 321 -5.92 9.00 -17.24
CA ALA A 321 -7.11 9.84 -17.13
C ALA A 321 -6.79 11.33 -16.82
N ALA A 322 -5.64 11.62 -16.26
CA ALA A 322 -5.22 13.00 -15.98
C ALA A 322 -4.87 13.81 -17.25
N TYR A 323 -4.69 13.12 -18.37
CA TYR A 323 -4.28 13.70 -19.65
C TYR A 323 -5.45 13.86 -20.63
N VAL A 324 -6.70 13.61 -20.19
CA VAL A 324 -7.89 13.84 -21.03
C VAL A 324 -7.95 15.29 -21.48
N GLY A 325 -8.05 15.47 -22.80
CA GLY A 325 -8.02 16.78 -23.46
C GLY A 325 -6.68 17.13 -24.10
N TRP A 326 -5.64 16.34 -23.86
CA TRP A 326 -4.37 16.52 -24.57
C TRP A 326 -4.52 16.21 -26.06
N GLN A 327 -3.73 16.93 -26.87
CA GLN A 327 -3.56 16.64 -28.28
C GLN A 327 -2.30 15.78 -28.50
N TYR A 328 -2.18 15.18 -29.68
CA TYR A 328 -1.00 14.38 -30.01
C TYR A 328 0.31 15.19 -29.91
N SER A 329 0.27 16.50 -30.20
CA SER A 329 1.41 17.41 -30.01
C SER A 329 1.89 17.51 -28.59
N ASP A 330 0.94 17.53 -27.60
CA ASP A 330 1.27 17.62 -26.18
C ASP A 330 1.91 16.32 -25.72
N TYR A 331 1.33 15.19 -26.14
CA TYR A 331 1.88 13.85 -25.89
C TYR A 331 3.30 13.71 -26.47
N LYS A 332 3.51 14.10 -27.72
CA LYS A 332 4.84 14.06 -28.36
C LYS A 332 5.85 14.88 -27.57
N ALA A 333 5.50 16.11 -27.21
CA ALA A 333 6.37 16.99 -26.42
C ALA A 333 6.70 16.39 -25.06
N TRP A 334 5.72 15.77 -24.40
CA TRP A 334 5.91 15.07 -23.14
C TRP A 334 6.85 13.87 -23.26
N VAL A 335 6.70 13.01 -24.28
CA VAL A 335 7.60 11.89 -24.54
C VAL A 335 9.03 12.39 -24.80
N VAL A 336 9.20 13.43 -25.65
CA VAL A 336 10.51 14.02 -25.92
C VAL A 336 11.17 14.55 -24.64
N LYS A 337 10.40 15.23 -23.78
CA LYS A 337 10.89 15.72 -22.48
C LYS A 337 11.40 14.58 -21.59
N LEU A 338 10.74 13.43 -21.62
CA LEU A 338 11.06 12.29 -20.74
C LEU A 338 12.27 11.47 -21.20
N VAL A 339 12.33 11.15 -22.49
CA VAL A 339 13.33 10.21 -23.02
C VAL A 339 14.34 10.85 -23.97
N GLY A 340 14.21 12.14 -24.26
CA GLY A 340 15.05 12.88 -25.23
C GLY A 340 14.63 12.64 -26.67
N GLU A 341 15.02 13.56 -27.57
CA GLU A 341 14.58 13.57 -28.99
C GLU A 341 14.91 12.26 -29.72
N LYS A 342 16.14 11.77 -29.57
CA LYS A 342 16.60 10.55 -30.26
C LYS A 342 15.78 9.31 -29.87
N THR A 343 15.57 9.10 -28.58
CA THR A 343 14.83 7.96 -28.04
C THR A 343 13.33 8.08 -28.30
N ALA A 344 12.80 9.31 -28.30
CA ALA A 344 11.40 9.59 -28.55
C ALA A 344 10.92 9.09 -29.93
N VAL A 345 11.80 9.04 -30.95
CA VAL A 345 11.44 8.51 -32.28
C VAL A 345 10.96 7.08 -32.21
N GLU A 346 11.65 6.21 -31.43
CA GLU A 346 11.27 4.82 -31.26
C GLU A 346 10.12 4.66 -30.28
N ALA A 347 10.15 5.39 -29.14
CA ALA A 347 9.08 5.39 -28.18
C ALA A 347 7.71 5.72 -28.81
N LEU A 348 7.64 6.75 -29.68
CA LEU A 348 6.42 7.16 -30.37
C LEU A 348 5.95 6.15 -31.44
N LYS A 349 6.81 5.27 -31.93
CA LYS A 349 6.40 4.15 -32.81
C LYS A 349 5.80 3.01 -31.99
N ILE A 350 6.40 2.69 -30.81
CA ILE A 350 5.89 1.67 -29.90
C ILE A 350 4.54 2.13 -29.37
N TYR A 351 4.49 3.31 -28.76
CA TYR A 351 3.32 3.91 -28.09
C TYR A 351 2.58 4.87 -29.04
N ASP A 352 2.08 4.34 -30.17
CA ASP A 352 1.27 5.10 -31.13
C ASP A 352 -0.22 4.98 -30.80
N PRO A 353 -0.90 6.06 -30.38
CA PRO A 353 -2.33 6.03 -30.05
C PRO A 353 -3.21 5.54 -31.21
N LYS A 354 -2.76 5.71 -32.46
CA LYS A 354 -3.50 5.27 -33.67
C LYS A 354 -3.65 3.74 -33.73
N LYS A 355 -2.72 3.00 -33.10
CA LYS A 355 -2.78 1.52 -33.04
C LYS A 355 -3.89 1.02 -32.11
N ARG A 356 -4.34 1.84 -31.17
CA ARG A 356 -5.31 1.44 -30.14
C ARG A 356 -6.75 1.73 -30.54
N GLY A 357 -7.01 2.89 -31.13
CA GLY A 357 -8.36 3.36 -31.46
C GLY A 357 -9.23 3.70 -30.23
N GLY A 358 -10.42 4.25 -30.49
CA GLY A 358 -11.39 4.60 -29.45
C GLY A 358 -11.22 6.00 -28.86
N GLN A 359 -12.18 6.39 -28.00
CA GLN A 359 -12.30 7.75 -27.44
C GLN A 359 -11.08 8.18 -26.64
N TYR A 360 -10.48 7.26 -25.87
CA TYR A 360 -9.37 7.52 -24.94
C TYR A 360 -8.06 6.85 -25.38
N ALA A 361 -7.89 6.67 -26.70
CA ALA A 361 -6.72 6.00 -27.24
C ALA A 361 -5.39 6.64 -26.80
N LEU A 362 -5.34 7.98 -26.75
CA LEU A 362 -4.16 8.72 -26.33
C LEU A 362 -3.85 8.51 -24.85
N GLU A 363 -4.86 8.64 -24.01
CA GLU A 363 -4.74 8.52 -22.57
C GLU A 363 -4.38 7.09 -22.13
N TYR A 364 -4.95 6.09 -22.80
CA TYR A 364 -4.58 4.70 -22.59
C TYR A 364 -3.16 4.41 -23.03
N THR A 365 -2.70 5.00 -24.14
CA THR A 365 -1.31 4.88 -24.58
C THR A 365 -0.35 5.55 -23.60
N ILE A 366 -0.72 6.69 -23.02
CA ILE A 366 0.04 7.31 -21.93
C ILE A 366 0.07 6.38 -20.69
N GLY A 367 -1.04 5.75 -20.38
CA GLY A 367 -1.12 4.74 -19.30
C GLY A 367 -0.17 3.57 -19.51
N ASP A 368 -0.09 3.04 -20.74
CA ASP A 368 0.84 1.95 -21.09
C ASP A 368 2.30 2.43 -20.98
N PHE A 369 2.61 3.63 -21.48
CA PHE A 369 3.94 4.22 -21.34
C PHE A 369 4.35 4.36 -19.87
N ILE A 370 3.43 4.82 -19.00
CA ILE A 370 3.67 4.94 -17.55
C ILE A 370 3.90 3.54 -16.93
N THR A 371 3.09 2.54 -17.29
CA THR A 371 3.23 1.17 -16.81
C THR A 371 4.59 0.60 -17.17
N ASP A 372 4.91 0.61 -18.48
CA ASP A 372 6.05 -0.12 -19.02
C ASP A 372 7.39 0.50 -18.59
N SER A 373 7.44 1.83 -18.51
CA SER A 373 8.62 2.56 -18.05
C SER A 373 8.91 2.43 -16.56
N GLY A 374 7.95 1.94 -15.75
CA GLY A 374 8.02 1.99 -14.29
C GLY A 374 7.99 3.41 -13.73
N MET A 375 7.63 4.39 -14.55
CA MET A 375 7.56 5.79 -14.13
C MET A 375 6.66 5.92 -12.89
N ARG A 376 7.08 6.68 -11.90
CA ARG A 376 6.45 6.83 -10.58
C ARG A 376 6.55 5.61 -9.65
N GLY A 377 7.38 4.61 -9.96
CA GLY A 377 7.55 3.42 -9.12
C GLY A 377 6.40 2.41 -9.23
N LEU A 378 5.56 2.51 -10.27
CA LEU A 378 4.34 1.69 -10.39
C LEU A 378 4.59 0.26 -10.93
N GLY A 379 5.82 -0.22 -10.92
CA GLY A 379 6.13 -1.57 -11.42
C GLY A 379 6.60 -1.58 -12.87
N GLY A 380 5.99 -2.42 -13.73
CA GLY A 380 6.40 -2.56 -15.13
C GLY A 380 7.77 -3.20 -15.30
N CYS A 381 8.52 -2.82 -16.34
CA CYS A 381 9.81 -3.45 -16.65
C CYS A 381 10.85 -3.41 -15.52
N PRO A 382 10.95 -2.35 -14.69
CA PRO A 382 11.87 -2.35 -13.56
C PRO A 382 11.62 -3.46 -12.52
N ASN A 383 10.40 -4.03 -12.44
CA ASN A 383 10.13 -5.19 -11.56
C ASN A 383 10.95 -6.42 -11.96
N LEU A 384 11.24 -6.61 -13.25
CA LEU A 384 12.11 -7.69 -13.69
C LEU A 384 13.55 -7.47 -13.18
N SER A 385 14.07 -6.25 -13.28
CA SER A 385 15.39 -5.90 -12.76
C SER A 385 15.50 -6.10 -11.24
N LEU A 386 14.42 -5.81 -10.50
CA LEU A 386 14.33 -6.09 -9.07
C LEU A 386 14.40 -7.61 -8.80
N ALA A 387 13.61 -8.40 -9.54
CA ALA A 387 13.58 -9.85 -9.42
C ALA A 387 14.94 -10.49 -9.73
N GLU A 388 15.61 -10.03 -10.79
CA GLU A 388 16.96 -10.45 -11.17
C GLU A 388 17.99 -10.13 -10.08
N ALA A 389 17.96 -8.91 -9.54
CA ALA A 389 18.85 -8.50 -8.46
C ALA A 389 18.65 -9.36 -7.20
N MET A 390 17.40 -9.64 -6.82
CA MET A 390 17.07 -10.48 -5.68
C MET A 390 17.45 -11.94 -5.92
N ALA A 391 17.18 -12.50 -7.08
CA ALA A 391 17.57 -13.89 -7.42
C ALA A 391 19.08 -14.08 -7.39
N LYS A 392 19.83 -13.09 -7.88
CA LYS A 392 21.31 -13.13 -7.91
C LYS A 392 21.93 -13.01 -6.52
N THR A 393 21.35 -12.25 -5.61
CA THR A 393 21.99 -11.87 -4.33
C THR A 393 21.26 -12.40 -3.11
N GLY A 394 20.04 -12.93 -3.26
CA GLY A 394 19.21 -13.47 -2.18
C GLY A 394 19.62 -14.85 -1.70
N ALA A 395 18.99 -15.30 -0.61
CA ALA A 395 19.08 -16.68 -0.13
C ALA A 395 18.11 -17.61 -0.89
N THR A 396 17.01 -17.04 -1.40
CA THR A 396 16.00 -17.71 -2.21
C THR A 396 15.59 -16.79 -3.36
N ALA A 397 15.21 -17.37 -4.49
CA ALA A 397 14.63 -16.61 -5.61
C ALA A 397 13.27 -16.03 -5.21
N PRO A 398 12.93 -14.81 -5.64
CA PRO A 398 11.62 -14.23 -5.35
C PRO A 398 10.51 -14.94 -6.13
N PHE A 399 9.28 -14.84 -5.62
CA PHE A 399 8.06 -15.14 -6.38
C PHE A 399 7.56 -13.84 -7.01
N ILE A 400 7.30 -13.85 -8.32
CA ILE A 400 6.80 -12.65 -9.01
C ILE A 400 5.48 -12.90 -9.72
N TYR A 401 4.63 -11.86 -9.83
CA TYR A 401 3.33 -11.96 -10.48
C TYR A 401 2.99 -10.77 -11.39
N THR A 402 2.03 -10.99 -12.27
CA THR A 402 1.24 -9.95 -12.95
C THR A 402 -0.24 -10.22 -12.71
N PHE A 403 -1.00 -9.20 -12.30
CA PHE A 403 -2.46 -9.28 -12.13
C PHE A 403 -3.15 -8.82 -13.41
N GLU A 404 -3.93 -9.69 -14.04
CA GLU A 404 -4.40 -9.50 -15.42
C GLU A 404 -5.93 -9.44 -15.59
N ASP A 405 -6.70 -9.28 -14.52
CA ASP A 405 -8.14 -9.04 -14.66
C ASP A 405 -8.43 -7.58 -14.97
N SER A 406 -8.51 -7.24 -16.25
CA SER A 406 -8.88 -5.89 -16.71
C SER A 406 -10.35 -5.53 -16.47
N THR A 407 -11.17 -6.45 -15.93
CA THR A 407 -12.59 -6.21 -15.60
C THR A 407 -12.82 -6.06 -14.11
N VAL A 408 -11.75 -6.04 -13.31
CA VAL A 408 -11.82 -5.88 -11.85
C VAL A 408 -12.64 -4.66 -11.47
N PRO A 409 -13.57 -4.76 -10.47
CA PRO A 409 -14.30 -3.60 -10.00
C PRO A 409 -13.33 -2.55 -9.43
N THR A 410 -13.21 -1.42 -10.10
CA THR A 410 -12.42 -0.28 -9.66
C THR A 410 -13.32 0.90 -9.32
N SER A 411 -12.79 1.89 -8.61
CA SER A 411 -13.50 3.15 -8.42
C SER A 411 -13.73 3.81 -9.77
N PRO A 412 -14.95 4.33 -10.04
CA PRO A 412 -15.25 4.95 -11.33
C PRO A 412 -14.30 6.10 -11.64
N SER A 413 -13.85 6.18 -12.87
CA SER A 413 -13.15 7.36 -13.35
C SER A 413 -14.05 8.59 -13.33
N ARG A 414 -13.47 9.77 -13.09
CA ARG A 414 -14.18 11.06 -13.26
C ARG A 414 -14.61 11.34 -14.72
N HIS A 415 -14.07 10.61 -15.68
CA HIS A 415 -14.41 10.73 -17.09
C HIS A 415 -15.36 9.61 -17.49
N LYS A 416 -16.50 10.00 -18.08
CA LYS A 416 -17.54 9.06 -18.51
C LYS A 416 -16.96 8.04 -19.52
N ASN A 417 -17.25 6.76 -19.31
CA ASN A 417 -16.78 5.65 -20.14
C ASN A 417 -15.25 5.47 -20.18
N TYR A 418 -14.49 6.08 -19.26
CA TYR A 418 -13.08 5.78 -19.11
C TYR A 418 -12.93 4.47 -18.33
N ASP A 419 -12.27 3.50 -18.94
CA ASP A 419 -12.02 2.19 -18.35
C ASP A 419 -10.66 2.18 -17.63
N ASN A 420 -10.68 1.95 -16.32
CA ASN A 420 -9.48 1.85 -15.49
C ASN A 420 -8.76 0.53 -15.63
N ALA A 421 -9.42 -0.52 -16.12
CA ALA A 421 -8.86 -1.87 -16.28
C ALA A 421 -8.12 -2.36 -15.00
N ALA A 422 -7.10 -3.20 -15.14
CA ALA A 422 -6.23 -3.63 -14.04
C ALA A 422 -5.21 -2.53 -13.71
N SER A 423 -5.70 -1.33 -13.35
CA SER A 423 -4.84 -0.21 -12.99
C SER A 423 -4.26 -0.35 -11.58
N HIS A 424 -3.43 0.61 -11.20
CA HIS A 424 -2.78 0.70 -9.89
C HIS A 424 -3.78 0.45 -8.74
N ALA A 425 -3.40 -0.40 -7.79
CA ALA A 425 -4.17 -0.82 -6.61
C ALA A 425 -5.44 -1.65 -6.91
N ALA A 426 -5.69 -2.06 -8.17
CA ALA A 426 -6.90 -2.81 -8.52
C ALA A 426 -6.98 -4.18 -7.84
N GLU A 427 -5.84 -4.87 -7.66
CA GLU A 427 -5.73 -6.18 -7.01
C GLU A 427 -6.10 -6.14 -5.52
N LEU A 428 -6.02 -4.97 -4.87
CA LEU A 428 -6.40 -4.81 -3.46
C LEU A 428 -7.89 -5.11 -3.24
N THR A 429 -8.74 -4.88 -4.24
CA THR A 429 -10.16 -5.27 -4.20
C THR A 429 -10.33 -6.77 -3.96
N TYR A 430 -9.36 -7.59 -4.41
CA TYR A 430 -9.39 -9.05 -4.24
C TYR A 430 -8.81 -9.50 -2.90
N LEU A 431 -7.85 -8.77 -2.37
CA LEU A 431 -7.25 -9.08 -1.07
C LEU A 431 -8.11 -8.57 0.10
N PHE A 432 -8.71 -7.38 -0.04
CA PHE A 432 -9.52 -6.70 0.96
C PHE A 432 -10.94 -6.42 0.47
N PRO A 433 -11.74 -7.45 0.11
CA PRO A 433 -13.04 -7.27 -0.55
C PRO A 433 -14.11 -6.63 0.36
N ASP A 434 -13.91 -6.65 1.66
CA ASP A 434 -14.83 -6.07 2.66
C ASP A 434 -14.37 -4.68 3.13
N ALA A 435 -13.37 -4.13 2.47
CA ALA A 435 -12.77 -2.84 2.79
C ALA A 435 -13.73 -1.66 2.53
N GLY A 436 -13.41 -0.53 3.16
CA GLY A 436 -14.26 0.64 3.26
C GLY A 436 -14.42 1.48 1.99
N GLN A 437 -14.43 2.81 2.17
CA GLN A 437 -15.03 3.74 1.18
C GLN A 437 -14.13 4.00 -0.06
N TYR A 438 -12.86 3.62 -0.07
CA TYR A 438 -11.94 3.89 -1.18
C TYR A 438 -11.70 2.68 -2.11
N LEU A 439 -11.91 1.46 -1.62
CA LEU A 439 -11.86 0.27 -2.45
C LEU A 439 -13.27 -0.15 -2.86
N PRO A 440 -13.52 -0.55 -4.12
CA PRO A 440 -14.80 -1.07 -4.54
C PRO A 440 -15.19 -2.26 -3.67
N ARG A 441 -16.46 -2.30 -3.24
CA ARG A 441 -16.94 -3.40 -2.42
C ARG A 441 -17.09 -4.67 -3.27
N SER A 442 -16.80 -5.82 -2.69
CA SER A 442 -16.96 -7.15 -3.30
C SER A 442 -18.36 -7.48 -3.85
N VAL A 443 -19.37 -6.69 -3.45
CA VAL A 443 -20.76 -6.86 -3.91
C VAL A 443 -20.93 -6.80 -5.44
N ASN A 444 -19.98 -6.17 -6.14
CA ASN A 444 -20.00 -6.04 -7.60
C ASN A 444 -19.14 -7.08 -8.33
N MET A 445 -18.50 -8.01 -7.62
CA MET A 445 -17.70 -9.07 -8.25
C MET A 445 -18.56 -10.14 -8.89
N THR A 446 -18.14 -10.65 -10.05
CA THR A 446 -18.67 -11.88 -10.64
C THR A 446 -18.21 -13.10 -9.85
N ASP A 447 -18.76 -14.29 -10.15
CA ASP A 447 -18.33 -15.54 -9.50
C ASP A 447 -16.90 -15.90 -9.86
N GLU A 448 -16.47 -15.64 -11.08
CA GLU A 448 -15.10 -15.82 -11.56
C GLU A 448 -14.14 -14.89 -10.85
N GLN A 449 -14.52 -13.64 -10.64
CA GLN A 449 -13.73 -12.66 -9.87
C GLN A 449 -13.63 -13.07 -8.40
N ARG A 450 -14.73 -13.54 -7.79
CA ARG A 450 -14.69 -14.09 -6.42
C ARG A 450 -13.80 -15.33 -6.32
N ALA A 451 -13.77 -16.18 -7.37
CA ALA A 451 -12.89 -17.35 -7.41
C ALA A 451 -11.42 -16.95 -7.48
N LEU A 452 -11.05 -16.00 -8.36
CA LEU A 452 -9.69 -15.47 -8.44
C LEU A 452 -9.29 -14.74 -7.14
N ALA A 453 -10.20 -13.98 -6.53
CA ALA A 453 -9.96 -13.31 -5.26
C ALA A 453 -9.65 -14.31 -4.13
N ARG A 454 -10.38 -15.45 -4.04
CA ARG A 454 -10.05 -16.52 -3.09
C ARG A 454 -8.68 -17.12 -3.38
N GLN A 455 -8.39 -17.43 -4.66
CA GLN A 455 -7.08 -17.94 -5.08
C GLN A 455 -5.94 -17.01 -4.65
N MET A 456 -6.07 -15.72 -4.91
CA MET A 456 -5.06 -14.72 -4.52
C MET A 456 -4.90 -14.67 -3.00
N ARG A 457 -5.99 -14.57 -2.23
CA ARG A 457 -5.88 -14.57 -0.76
C ARG A 457 -5.24 -15.86 -0.22
N THR A 458 -5.44 -16.99 -0.88
CA THR A 458 -4.77 -18.25 -0.51
C THR A 458 -3.28 -18.19 -0.81
N TYR A 459 -2.86 -17.67 -1.96
CA TYR A 459 -1.44 -17.45 -2.27
C TYR A 459 -0.76 -16.53 -1.26
N TRP A 460 -1.36 -15.37 -0.96
CA TRP A 460 -0.82 -14.42 0.03
C TRP A 460 -0.79 -15.04 1.43
N GLY A 461 -1.86 -15.71 1.83
CA GLY A 461 -1.92 -16.43 3.11
C GLY A 461 -0.87 -17.53 3.24
N ASN A 462 -0.64 -18.32 2.19
CA ASN A 462 0.40 -19.34 2.15
C ASN A 462 1.80 -18.70 2.22
N PHE A 463 2.03 -17.61 1.49
CA PHE A 463 3.30 -16.89 1.59
C PHE A 463 3.55 -16.36 3.01
N VAL A 464 2.55 -15.82 3.68
CA VAL A 464 2.65 -15.39 5.09
C VAL A 464 2.97 -16.58 6.02
N LYS A 465 2.37 -17.76 5.77
CA LYS A 465 2.57 -18.96 6.61
C LYS A 465 3.92 -19.66 6.37
N TYR A 466 4.30 -19.80 5.10
CA TYR A 466 5.36 -20.72 4.69
C TYR A 466 6.49 -20.05 3.92
N GLN A 467 6.41 -18.72 3.66
CA GLN A 467 7.29 -17.97 2.75
C GLN A 467 7.32 -18.58 1.33
N ASN A 468 6.25 -19.28 0.99
CA ASN A 468 6.01 -19.92 -0.29
C ASN A 468 4.51 -19.80 -0.61
N PRO A 469 4.10 -19.25 -1.77
CA PRO A 469 2.68 -19.06 -2.09
C PRO A 469 1.95 -20.37 -2.42
N ASN A 470 2.67 -21.43 -2.76
CA ASN A 470 2.08 -22.68 -3.23
C ASN A 470 1.28 -23.42 -2.16
N GLY A 471 0.31 -24.21 -2.59
CA GLY A 471 -0.53 -25.04 -1.74
C GLY A 471 -1.45 -25.95 -2.57
N GLU A 472 -2.11 -26.87 -1.89
CA GLU A 472 -3.04 -27.82 -2.52
C GLU A 472 -4.17 -27.09 -3.27
N GLY A 473 -4.51 -27.57 -4.45
CA GLY A 473 -5.59 -27.01 -5.29
C GLY A 473 -5.25 -25.71 -6.00
N LEU A 474 -4.02 -25.19 -5.87
CA LEU A 474 -3.56 -23.98 -6.57
C LEU A 474 -2.69 -24.34 -7.78
N PRO A 475 -2.76 -23.59 -8.89
CA PRO A 475 -1.76 -23.63 -9.94
C PRO A 475 -0.35 -23.40 -9.36
N LEU A 476 0.64 -24.17 -9.84
CA LEU A 476 2.00 -24.06 -9.35
C LEU A 476 2.59 -22.69 -9.71
N TRP A 477 3.00 -21.95 -8.68
CA TRP A 477 3.75 -20.70 -8.82
C TRP A 477 5.24 -20.98 -8.67
N LYS A 478 5.98 -20.98 -9.77
CA LYS A 478 7.43 -21.20 -9.76
C LYS A 478 8.16 -19.94 -9.27
N PRO A 479 9.22 -20.07 -8.47
CA PRO A 479 10.08 -18.94 -8.14
C PRO A 479 10.78 -18.42 -9.41
N PHE A 480 11.25 -17.18 -9.36
CA PHE A 480 12.02 -16.56 -10.44
C PHE A 480 13.44 -17.15 -10.48
N GLU A 481 13.65 -18.14 -11.34
CA GLU A 481 14.91 -18.86 -11.54
C GLU A 481 15.22 -19.02 -13.03
N GLY A 482 16.51 -19.12 -13.40
CA GLY A 482 16.93 -19.34 -14.78
C GLY A 482 16.42 -18.28 -15.75
N ASP A 483 15.65 -18.71 -16.77
CA ASP A 483 15.03 -17.83 -17.77
C ASP A 483 13.89 -16.96 -17.19
N GLY A 484 13.64 -17.07 -15.90
CA GLY A 484 12.60 -16.36 -15.19
C GLY A 484 11.24 -17.03 -15.30
N ALA A 485 10.46 -16.93 -14.22
CA ALA A 485 9.08 -17.37 -14.15
C ALA A 485 8.25 -16.38 -13.36
N MET A 486 7.00 -16.16 -13.75
CA MET A 486 6.06 -15.34 -13.00
C MET A 486 4.66 -15.96 -13.04
N MET A 487 3.84 -15.65 -12.04
CA MET A 487 2.44 -16.04 -12.01
C MET A 487 1.61 -14.97 -12.73
N ALA A 488 0.93 -15.35 -13.79
CA ALA A 488 -0.14 -14.56 -14.39
C ALA A 488 -1.45 -14.89 -13.68
N LEU A 489 -1.99 -13.93 -12.92
CA LEU A 489 -3.23 -14.08 -12.17
C LEU A 489 -4.41 -13.69 -13.06
N ARG A 490 -5.20 -14.68 -13.47
CA ARG A 490 -6.25 -14.57 -14.50
C ARG A 490 -7.57 -15.16 -14.04
N LEU A 491 -8.66 -14.64 -14.61
CA LEU A 491 -10.01 -15.17 -14.43
C LEU A 491 -10.18 -16.61 -14.98
N ASN A 492 -11.29 -17.23 -14.62
CA ASN A 492 -11.75 -18.52 -15.17
C ASN A 492 -10.78 -19.70 -14.95
N GLY A 493 -10.04 -19.68 -13.83
CA GLY A 493 -9.07 -20.73 -13.53
C GLY A 493 -7.86 -20.75 -14.47
N LYS A 494 -7.61 -19.66 -15.21
CA LYS A 494 -6.51 -19.54 -16.18
C LYS A 494 -5.22 -18.96 -15.58
N SER A 495 -5.16 -18.81 -14.26
CA SER A 495 -3.90 -18.43 -13.60
C SER A 495 -2.86 -19.51 -13.84
N GLU A 496 -1.68 -19.12 -14.28
CA GLU A 496 -0.59 -20.04 -14.62
C GLU A 496 0.79 -19.38 -14.46
N THR A 497 1.82 -20.18 -14.25
CA THR A 497 3.19 -19.73 -14.37
C THR A 497 3.54 -19.53 -15.84
N VAL A 498 3.96 -18.32 -16.20
CA VAL A 498 4.43 -17.94 -17.54
C VAL A 498 5.91 -17.56 -17.49
N PRO A 499 6.65 -17.66 -18.62
CA PRO A 499 8.00 -17.13 -18.67
C PRO A 499 7.99 -15.61 -18.59
N THR A 500 9.04 -15.00 -18.02
CA THR A 500 9.13 -13.54 -17.94
C THR A 500 9.22 -12.85 -19.29
N SER A 501 9.65 -13.57 -20.34
CA SER A 501 9.57 -13.06 -21.71
C SER A 501 8.15 -12.66 -22.14
N TYR A 502 7.12 -13.39 -21.66
CA TYR A 502 5.72 -12.99 -21.86
C TYR A 502 5.44 -11.56 -21.37
N PHE A 503 5.88 -11.28 -20.14
CA PHE A 503 5.71 -9.95 -19.55
C PHE A 503 6.61 -8.91 -20.25
N ALA A 504 7.86 -9.28 -20.54
CA ALA A 504 8.82 -8.41 -21.20
C ALA A 504 8.36 -7.99 -22.60
N ASP A 505 7.75 -8.91 -23.36
CA ASP A 505 7.17 -8.62 -24.68
C ASP A 505 5.91 -7.75 -24.56
N LEU A 506 5.04 -8.05 -23.59
CA LEU A 506 3.81 -7.29 -23.34
C LEU A 506 4.09 -5.83 -23.01
N HIS A 507 5.14 -5.58 -22.21
CA HIS A 507 5.53 -4.27 -21.69
C HIS A 507 6.72 -3.65 -22.39
N HIS A 508 7.14 -4.19 -23.55
CA HIS A 508 8.25 -3.65 -24.34
C HIS A 508 9.56 -3.48 -23.54
N CYS A 509 9.87 -4.39 -22.62
CA CYS A 509 10.97 -4.23 -21.68
C CYS A 509 12.36 -4.20 -22.34
N SER A 510 12.55 -4.83 -23.50
CA SER A 510 13.79 -4.72 -24.27
C SER A 510 14.10 -3.26 -24.67
N PHE A 511 13.08 -2.47 -25.01
CA PHE A 511 13.22 -1.04 -25.26
C PHE A 511 13.58 -0.30 -23.96
N TRP A 512 12.85 -0.54 -22.86
CA TRP A 512 13.07 0.18 -21.60
C TRP A 512 14.41 -0.12 -20.94
N HIS A 513 14.90 -1.35 -21.03
CA HIS A 513 16.24 -1.72 -20.53
C HIS A 513 17.38 -1.13 -21.37
N SER A 514 17.11 -0.71 -22.60
CA SER A 514 18.13 -0.10 -23.49
C SER A 514 18.36 1.40 -23.26
N ILE A 515 17.53 2.05 -22.44
CA ILE A 515 17.60 3.49 -22.19
C ILE A 515 17.85 3.79 -20.71
N PRO A 516 18.44 4.96 -20.39
CA PRO A 516 18.53 5.40 -19.01
C PRO A 516 17.15 5.47 -18.35
N VAL A 517 17.09 5.17 -17.05
CA VAL A 517 15.87 5.22 -16.27
C VAL A 517 15.14 6.56 -16.44
N VAL A 518 13.88 6.47 -16.82
CA VAL A 518 13.01 7.65 -16.99
C VAL A 518 12.56 8.14 -15.61
N MET A 519 13.12 9.27 -15.19
CA MET A 519 12.82 9.90 -13.91
C MET A 519 11.84 11.06 -14.09
N ASP A 520 10.54 10.81 -14.32
CA ASP A 520 9.52 11.84 -14.09
C ASP A 520 8.95 11.67 -12.67
N ARG A 521 9.61 12.28 -11.71
CA ARG A 521 9.09 12.45 -10.35
C ARG A 521 8.31 13.74 -10.21
N GLY A 522 7.62 14.13 -11.31
CA GLY A 522 6.64 15.21 -11.25
C GLY A 522 7.20 16.50 -10.66
N ASP A 523 8.07 17.17 -11.36
CA ASP A 523 8.20 18.62 -11.24
C ASP A 523 6.88 19.22 -11.78
N ARG A 524 5.83 19.23 -10.94
CA ARG A 524 4.58 19.96 -11.18
C ARG A 524 4.63 21.27 -10.43
#